data_b5b391569e6a2faf9c1baadd85087f5c
#
_entry.id   b5b391569e6a2faf9c1baadd85087f5c
#
_cell.length_a   1.000
_cell.length_b   1.000
_cell.length_c   1.000
_cell.angle_alpha   90.00
_cell.angle_beta   90.00
_cell.angle_gamma   90.00
#
_symmetry.space_group_name_H-M   'P 1'
#
loop_
_entity.id
_entity.type
_entity.pdbx_description
1 polymer ?
#
loop_
_entity_poly.entity_id
_entity_poly.type
_entity_poly.pdbx_seq_one_letter_code
_entity_poly.pdbx_strand_id
1 'polypeptide(L)'
;MIEAIKARRSIRHFLPTPLIKEQLEEIVRAGMAAPSAKNLQPWHFVVSEGKAKERVCAAMEAGIERERHSPMLPDTRHYLDGAFETLRVMREAAAVILITSPIARPLSVTMTLDQRVTEICTAQSVGAAIENMCLQATALGIGSLWICDSFFAQAELRAEAGGDSELYALLAL
;
A
#
# COMPACT_ATOMS: atom_id res chain seq x y z
N MET A 1 -23.71 13.53 1.54
CA MET A 1 -22.37 12.92 1.54
C MET A 1 -22.55 11.40 1.51
N ILE A 2 -21.81 10.67 0.71
CA ILE A 2 -21.85 9.20 0.67
C ILE A 2 -21.43 8.64 2.04
N GLU A 3 -22.18 7.68 2.58
CA GLU A 3 -21.99 7.18 3.96
C GLU A 3 -20.58 6.58 4.17
N ALA A 4 -20.06 5.83 3.21
CA ALA A 4 -18.71 5.27 3.27
C ALA A 4 -17.62 6.36 3.44
N ILE A 5 -17.76 7.50 2.73
CA ILE A 5 -16.83 8.63 2.89
C ILE A 5 -16.88 9.20 4.31
N LYS A 6 -18.07 9.26 4.89
CA LYS A 6 -18.29 9.81 6.24
C LYS A 6 -17.82 8.84 7.35
N ALA A 7 -18.01 7.55 7.11
CA ALA A 7 -17.71 6.48 8.08
C ALA A 7 -16.26 6.01 8.06
N ARG A 8 -15.57 6.10 6.89
CA ARG A 8 -14.20 5.62 6.73
C ARG A 8 -13.26 6.21 7.79
N ARG A 9 -12.46 5.35 8.39
CA ARG A 9 -11.39 5.71 9.33
C ARG A 9 -10.15 4.87 9.03
N SER A 10 -8.98 5.36 9.41
CA SER A 10 -7.75 4.58 9.47
C SER A 10 -7.80 3.64 10.67
N ILE A 11 -8.01 2.37 10.43
CA ILE A 11 -8.14 1.33 11.46
C ILE A 11 -6.74 0.79 11.79
N ARG A 12 -6.43 0.68 13.08
CA ARG A 12 -5.11 0.23 13.57
C ARG A 12 -5.18 -0.94 14.54
N HIS A 13 -6.38 -1.51 14.73
CA HIS A 13 -6.62 -2.75 15.44
C HIS A 13 -7.62 -3.58 14.66
N PHE A 14 -7.24 -4.80 14.33
CA PHE A 14 -8.05 -5.70 13.54
C PHE A 14 -8.52 -6.88 14.39
N LEU A 15 -9.70 -7.38 14.08
CA LEU A 15 -10.21 -8.62 14.66
C LEU A 15 -9.54 -9.81 13.96
N PRO A 16 -9.33 -10.94 14.66
CA PRO A 16 -8.73 -12.14 14.08
C PRO A 16 -9.73 -12.91 13.17
N THR A 17 -10.54 -12.17 12.42
CA THR A 17 -11.55 -12.73 11.53
C THR A 17 -11.01 -12.72 10.10
N PRO A 18 -10.94 -13.88 9.44
CA PRO A 18 -10.49 -13.93 8.06
C PRO A 18 -11.50 -13.23 7.14
N LEU A 19 -10.99 -12.63 6.07
CA LEU A 19 -11.82 -12.12 4.98
C LEU A 19 -12.16 -13.26 4.03
N ILE A 20 -13.36 -13.23 3.45
CA ILE A 20 -13.72 -14.16 2.39
C ILE A 20 -13.23 -13.60 1.04
N LYS A 21 -12.96 -14.50 0.10
CA LYS A 21 -12.42 -14.17 -1.22
C LYS A 21 -13.26 -13.13 -1.96
N GLU A 22 -14.58 -13.25 -1.87
CA GLU A 22 -15.54 -12.35 -2.53
C GLU A 22 -15.39 -10.90 -2.04
N GLN A 23 -15.15 -10.70 -0.74
CA GLN A 23 -14.92 -9.37 -0.15
C GLN A 23 -13.63 -8.74 -0.68
N LEU A 24 -12.53 -9.51 -0.73
CA LEU A 24 -11.26 -9.05 -1.29
C LEU A 24 -11.38 -8.71 -2.77
N GLU A 25 -12.09 -9.54 -3.55
CA GLU A 25 -12.34 -9.28 -4.97
C GLU A 25 -13.16 -7.99 -5.18
N GLU A 26 -14.18 -7.73 -4.36
CA GLU A 26 -14.96 -6.50 -4.44
C GLU A 26 -14.12 -5.27 -4.14
N ILE A 27 -13.26 -5.34 -3.11
CA ILE A 27 -12.36 -4.25 -2.76
C ILE A 27 -11.38 -3.98 -3.90
N VAL A 28 -10.76 -5.02 -4.47
CA VAL A 28 -9.83 -4.87 -5.61
C VAL A 28 -10.55 -4.30 -6.83
N ARG A 29 -11.76 -4.78 -7.16
CA ARG A 29 -12.56 -4.22 -8.28
C ARG A 29 -12.88 -2.75 -8.08
N ALA A 30 -13.15 -2.30 -6.85
CA ALA A 30 -13.36 -0.88 -6.56
C ALA A 30 -12.11 -0.04 -6.88
N GLY A 31 -10.92 -0.54 -6.53
CA GLY A 31 -9.65 0.07 -6.92
C GLY A 31 -9.47 0.13 -8.43
N MET A 32 -9.77 -0.97 -9.14
CA MET A 32 -9.68 -1.01 -10.61
C MET A 32 -10.67 -0.07 -11.32
N ALA A 33 -11.76 0.32 -10.66
CA ALA A 33 -12.75 1.26 -11.20
C ALA A 33 -12.36 2.74 -11.02
N ALA A 34 -11.21 3.03 -10.41
CA ALA A 34 -10.77 4.40 -10.21
C ALA A 34 -10.43 5.11 -11.53
N PRO A 35 -10.59 6.44 -11.61
CA PRO A 35 -10.07 7.20 -12.74
C PRO A 35 -8.55 7.21 -12.75
N SER A 36 -7.94 7.29 -13.93
CA SER A 36 -6.50 7.44 -14.07
C SER A 36 -6.12 8.40 -15.19
N ALA A 37 -4.98 9.05 -15.07
CA ALA A 37 -4.46 9.93 -16.10
C ALA A 37 -4.40 9.21 -17.45
N LYS A 38 -5.04 9.75 -18.49
CA LYS A 38 -5.13 9.16 -19.83
C LYS A 38 -5.68 7.72 -19.85
N ASN A 39 -6.41 7.32 -18.83
CA ASN A 39 -6.91 5.96 -18.62
C ASN A 39 -5.79 4.90 -18.64
N LEU A 40 -4.60 5.24 -18.15
CA LEU A 40 -3.45 4.34 -18.15
C LEU A 40 -3.60 3.18 -17.17
N GLN A 41 -4.47 3.31 -16.16
CA GLN A 41 -4.69 2.28 -15.13
C GLN A 41 -3.37 1.72 -14.57
N PRO A 42 -2.50 2.59 -14.01
CA PRO A 42 -1.09 2.29 -13.76
C PRO A 42 -0.84 1.45 -12.50
N TRP A 43 -1.85 0.82 -11.98
CA TRP A 43 -1.78 0.02 -10.75
C TRP A 43 -1.68 -1.47 -11.03
N HIS A 44 -0.98 -2.14 -10.14
CA HIS A 44 -0.99 -3.57 -9.99
C HIS A 44 -1.20 -3.88 -8.51
N PHE A 45 -2.14 -4.77 -8.19
CA PHE A 45 -2.50 -5.13 -6.82
C PHE A 45 -2.09 -6.57 -6.54
N VAL A 46 -1.29 -6.78 -5.49
CA VAL A 46 -0.89 -8.11 -5.03
C VAL A 46 -1.52 -8.35 -3.66
N VAL A 47 -2.53 -9.22 -3.60
CA VAL A 47 -3.23 -9.57 -2.35
C VAL A 47 -2.43 -10.64 -1.63
N SER A 48 -2.09 -10.40 -0.37
CA SER A 48 -1.32 -11.29 0.48
C SER A 48 -2.09 -11.67 1.74
N GLU A 49 -2.31 -12.97 1.92
CA GLU A 49 -2.96 -13.59 3.07
C GLU A 49 -2.09 -14.72 3.62
N GLY A 50 -2.35 -15.15 4.85
CA GLY A 50 -1.67 -16.29 5.48
C GLY A 50 -0.15 -16.19 5.35
N LYS A 51 0.50 -17.23 4.84
CA LYS A 51 1.97 -17.27 4.66
C LYS A 51 2.53 -16.19 3.73
N ALA A 52 1.76 -15.73 2.73
CA ALA A 52 2.18 -14.63 1.88
C ALA A 52 2.22 -13.33 2.68
N LYS A 53 1.22 -13.06 3.50
CA LYS A 53 1.21 -11.90 4.42
C LYS A 53 2.36 -11.96 5.42
N GLU A 54 2.66 -13.14 5.97
CA GLU A 54 3.80 -13.32 6.88
C GLU A 54 5.13 -12.91 6.22
N ARG A 55 5.35 -13.26 4.94
CA ARG A 55 6.54 -12.83 4.19
C ARG A 55 6.56 -11.31 3.97
N VAL A 56 5.42 -10.71 3.62
CA VAL A 56 5.30 -9.25 3.49
C VAL A 56 5.63 -8.54 4.81
N CYS A 57 5.14 -9.05 5.94
CA CYS A 57 5.47 -8.51 7.25
C CYS A 57 6.97 -8.67 7.58
N ALA A 58 7.58 -9.81 7.25
CA ALA A 58 9.01 -10.03 7.44
C ALA A 58 9.85 -9.10 6.54
N ALA A 59 9.44 -8.87 5.30
CA ALA A 59 10.06 -7.91 4.39
C ALA A 59 9.99 -6.47 4.94
N MET A 60 8.83 -6.07 5.46
CA MET A 60 8.66 -4.77 6.12
C MET A 60 9.61 -4.61 7.32
N GLU A 61 9.69 -5.62 8.18
CA GLU A 61 10.59 -5.63 9.34
C GLU A 61 12.07 -5.52 8.93
N ALA A 62 12.49 -6.30 7.94
CA ALA A 62 13.85 -6.27 7.43
C ALA A 62 14.23 -4.89 6.86
N GLY A 63 13.32 -4.26 6.12
CA GLY A 63 13.52 -2.91 5.59
C GLY A 63 13.64 -1.85 6.69
N ILE A 64 12.77 -1.86 7.68
CA ILE A 64 12.82 -0.94 8.83
C ILE A 64 14.14 -1.11 9.60
N GLU A 65 14.58 -2.35 9.84
CA GLU A 65 15.84 -2.62 10.51
C GLU A 65 17.05 -2.16 9.67
N ARG A 66 17.01 -2.33 8.36
CA ARG A 66 18.04 -1.79 7.47
C ARG A 66 18.09 -0.25 7.55
N GLU A 67 16.95 0.43 7.57
CA GLU A 67 16.89 1.90 7.69
C GLU A 67 17.53 2.42 9.00
N ARG A 68 17.48 1.65 10.09
CA ARG A 68 18.17 2.01 11.34
C ARG A 68 19.69 2.12 11.18
N HIS A 69 20.28 1.23 10.38
CA HIS A 69 21.72 1.09 10.23
C HIS A 69 22.27 1.77 8.97
N SER A 70 21.51 1.75 7.88
CA SER A 70 21.89 2.29 6.59
C SER A 70 20.69 3.01 5.94
N PRO A 71 20.36 4.22 6.40
CA PRO A 71 19.14 4.90 5.96
C PRO A 71 19.22 5.34 4.51
N MET A 72 18.22 4.98 3.72
CA MET A 72 17.96 5.55 2.40
C MET A 72 17.22 6.89 2.53
N LEU A 73 16.47 7.09 3.61
CA LEU A 73 15.67 8.27 3.90
C LEU A 73 16.13 8.93 5.22
N PRO A 74 17.33 9.52 5.30
CA PRO A 74 17.95 9.97 6.55
C PRO A 74 17.11 11.02 7.30
N ASP A 75 16.46 11.93 6.58
CA ASP A 75 15.67 13.03 7.15
C ASP A 75 14.36 12.54 7.81
N THR A 76 13.91 11.32 7.48
CA THR A 76 12.67 10.73 8.00
C THR A 76 12.90 9.70 9.10
N ARG A 77 14.14 9.52 9.54
CA ARG A 77 14.52 8.52 10.56
C ARG A 77 13.72 8.60 11.85
N HIS A 78 13.25 9.78 12.23
CA HIS A 78 12.42 9.98 13.42
C HIS A 78 11.01 9.36 13.30
N TYR A 79 10.59 8.90 12.12
CA TYR A 79 9.33 8.17 11.92
C TYR A 79 9.47 6.64 12.01
N LEU A 80 10.68 6.10 12.21
CA LEU A 80 10.89 4.64 12.24
C LEU A 80 10.10 3.94 13.34
N ASP A 81 9.92 4.58 14.51
CA ASP A 81 9.10 4.00 15.57
C ASP A 81 7.64 3.85 15.12
N GLY A 82 7.13 4.82 14.35
CA GLY A 82 5.81 4.73 13.72
C GLY A 82 5.71 3.58 12.70
N ALA A 83 6.79 3.30 11.96
CA ALA A 83 6.85 2.19 11.01
C ALA A 83 6.78 0.82 11.73
N PHE A 84 7.36 0.68 12.92
CA PHE A 84 7.19 -0.53 13.75
C PHE A 84 5.75 -0.70 14.23
N GLU A 85 5.08 0.39 14.63
CA GLU A 85 3.66 0.33 14.97
C GLU A 85 2.80 -0.06 13.75
N THR A 86 3.15 0.44 12.56
CA THR A 86 2.52 0.04 11.31
C THR A 86 2.71 -1.45 11.02
N LEU A 87 3.93 -1.99 11.24
CA LEU A 87 4.20 -3.42 11.11
C LEU A 87 3.34 -4.25 12.07
N ARG A 88 3.14 -3.81 13.32
CA ARG A 88 2.22 -4.46 14.26
C ARG A 88 0.81 -4.53 13.69
N VAL A 89 0.31 -3.42 13.13
CA VAL A 89 -1.00 -3.35 12.49
C VAL A 89 -1.10 -4.32 11.30
N MET A 90 -0.07 -4.40 10.45
CA MET A 90 -0.01 -5.36 9.33
C MET A 90 -0.11 -6.81 9.81
N ARG A 91 0.53 -7.14 10.93
CA ARG A 91 0.46 -8.49 11.53
C ARG A 91 -0.94 -8.85 12.02
N GLU A 92 -1.68 -7.89 12.59
CA GLU A 92 -3.06 -8.07 13.04
C GLU A 92 -4.06 -8.21 11.88
N ALA A 93 -3.84 -7.51 10.77
CA ALA A 93 -4.73 -7.49 9.61
C ALA A 93 -4.94 -8.89 9.01
N ALA A 94 -6.12 -9.17 8.47
CA ALA A 94 -6.43 -10.42 7.80
C ALA A 94 -5.68 -10.54 6.46
N ALA A 95 -5.57 -9.43 5.73
CA ALA A 95 -4.87 -9.33 4.45
C ALA A 95 -4.05 -8.04 4.35
N VAL A 96 -2.98 -8.08 3.54
CA VAL A 96 -2.24 -6.90 3.12
C VAL A 96 -2.16 -6.90 1.60
N ILE A 97 -2.58 -5.80 0.97
CA ILE A 97 -2.48 -5.61 -0.47
C ILE A 97 -1.28 -4.70 -0.75
N LEU A 98 -0.34 -5.19 -1.58
CA LEU A 98 0.74 -4.37 -2.10
C LEU A 98 0.24 -3.67 -3.36
N ILE A 99 0.41 -2.36 -3.41
CA ILE A 99 -0.01 -1.52 -4.53
C ILE A 99 1.23 -1.03 -5.27
N THR A 100 1.44 -1.53 -6.48
CA THR A 100 2.61 -1.25 -7.29
C THR A 100 2.23 -0.61 -8.63
N SER A 101 3.22 -0.07 -9.33
CA SER A 101 3.05 0.43 -10.69
C SER A 101 4.22 0.04 -11.59
N PRO A 102 3.96 -0.63 -12.74
CA PRO A 102 5.00 -1.02 -13.69
C PRO A 102 5.58 0.17 -14.48
N ILE A 103 4.91 1.32 -14.45
CA ILE A 103 5.37 2.53 -15.16
C ILE A 103 6.04 3.54 -14.23
N ALA A 104 6.03 3.28 -12.92
CA ALA A 104 6.70 4.12 -11.93
C ALA A 104 8.23 3.99 -12.04
N ARG A 105 8.90 5.00 -11.51
CA ARG A 105 10.37 5.06 -11.50
C ARG A 105 10.92 4.86 -10.10
N PRO A 106 12.06 4.19 -9.96
CA PRO A 106 12.73 4.06 -8.67
C PRO A 106 12.98 5.41 -8.01
N LEU A 107 12.82 5.50 -6.70
CA LEU A 107 13.02 6.74 -5.92
C LEU A 107 14.43 7.32 -6.09
N SER A 108 15.44 6.48 -6.37
CA SER A 108 16.84 6.88 -6.53
C SER A 108 17.15 7.50 -7.89
N VAL A 109 16.23 7.45 -8.86
CA VAL A 109 16.48 7.91 -10.23
C VAL A 109 16.21 9.41 -10.36
N THR A 110 17.18 10.15 -10.90
CA THR A 110 16.96 11.55 -11.28
C THR A 110 15.98 11.62 -12.45
N MET A 111 14.95 12.45 -12.30
CA MET A 111 13.89 12.59 -13.29
C MET A 111 13.96 13.92 -14.04
N THR A 112 13.68 13.90 -15.35
CA THR A 112 13.35 15.10 -16.10
C THR A 112 12.04 15.72 -15.62
N LEU A 113 11.72 16.93 -16.01
CA LEU A 113 10.46 17.59 -15.66
C LEU A 113 9.24 16.78 -16.14
N ASP A 114 9.27 16.28 -17.38
CA ASP A 114 8.17 15.49 -17.94
C ASP A 114 7.98 14.16 -17.20
N GLN A 115 9.07 13.51 -16.82
CA GLN A 115 9.05 12.28 -16.02
C GLN A 115 8.47 12.54 -14.63
N ARG A 116 8.82 13.66 -14.00
CA ARG A 116 8.27 14.07 -12.70
C ARG A 116 6.78 14.34 -12.79
N VAL A 117 6.31 15.03 -13.83
CA VAL A 117 4.88 15.26 -14.07
C VAL A 117 4.15 13.92 -14.26
N THR A 118 4.72 13.00 -15.04
CA THR A 118 4.15 11.65 -15.22
C THR A 118 4.05 10.91 -13.88
N GLU A 119 5.09 10.96 -13.05
CA GLU A 119 5.11 10.33 -11.73
C GLU A 119 4.04 10.88 -10.81
N ILE A 120 3.85 12.21 -10.79
CA ILE A 120 2.79 12.86 -10.03
C ILE A 120 1.40 12.38 -10.51
N CYS A 121 1.17 12.33 -11.81
CA CYS A 121 -0.10 11.85 -12.36
C CYS A 121 -0.35 10.36 -12.03
N THR A 122 0.70 9.55 -12.02
CA THR A 122 0.64 8.14 -11.62
C THR A 122 0.28 8.02 -10.14
N ALA A 123 0.95 8.77 -9.27
CA ALA A 123 0.69 8.77 -7.83
C ALA A 123 -0.76 9.22 -7.53
N GLN A 124 -1.28 10.25 -8.21
CA GLN A 124 -2.67 10.68 -8.07
C GLN A 124 -3.65 9.57 -8.50
N SER A 125 -3.38 8.89 -9.60
CA SER A 125 -4.21 7.78 -10.10
C SER A 125 -4.22 6.61 -9.12
N VAL A 126 -3.05 6.21 -8.62
CA VAL A 126 -2.92 5.14 -7.60
C VAL A 126 -3.62 5.55 -6.31
N GLY A 127 -3.48 6.81 -5.87
CA GLY A 127 -4.18 7.32 -4.69
C GLY A 127 -5.70 7.23 -4.81
N ALA A 128 -6.25 7.55 -5.99
CA ALA A 128 -7.68 7.39 -6.27
C ALA A 128 -8.12 5.92 -6.17
N ALA A 129 -7.31 4.99 -6.67
CA ALA A 129 -7.59 3.56 -6.58
C ALA A 129 -7.58 3.07 -5.12
N ILE A 130 -6.59 3.49 -4.32
CA ILE A 130 -6.52 3.11 -2.90
C ILE A 130 -7.72 3.66 -2.13
N GLU A 131 -8.12 4.92 -2.36
CA GLU A 131 -9.29 5.47 -1.67
C GLU A 131 -10.58 4.74 -2.06
N ASN A 132 -10.78 4.37 -3.33
CA ASN A 132 -11.91 3.54 -3.73
C ASN A 132 -11.91 2.21 -2.97
N MET A 133 -10.76 1.56 -2.80
CA MET A 133 -10.63 0.33 -2.01
C MET A 133 -11.00 0.56 -0.54
N CYS A 134 -10.54 1.66 0.07
CA CYS A 134 -10.88 2.02 1.44
C CYS A 134 -12.38 2.26 1.62
N LEU A 135 -13.01 2.93 0.66
CA LEU A 135 -14.44 3.20 0.69
C LEU A 135 -15.27 1.91 0.52
N GLN A 136 -14.84 1.02 -0.38
CA GLN A 136 -15.50 -0.28 -0.58
C GLN A 136 -15.34 -1.16 0.67
N ALA A 137 -14.16 -1.22 1.27
CA ALA A 137 -13.94 -1.93 2.53
C ALA A 137 -14.89 -1.40 3.62
N THR A 138 -14.98 -0.06 3.75
CA THR A 138 -15.90 0.57 4.72
C THR A 138 -17.36 0.21 4.45
N ALA A 139 -17.79 0.18 3.19
CA ALA A 139 -19.15 -0.20 2.81
C ALA A 139 -19.48 -1.67 3.14
N LEU A 140 -18.46 -2.53 3.13
CA LEU A 140 -18.55 -3.94 3.53
C LEU A 140 -18.41 -4.16 5.06
N GLY A 141 -18.24 -3.09 5.85
CA GLY A 141 -17.99 -3.19 7.30
C GLY A 141 -16.57 -3.66 7.65
N ILE A 142 -15.63 -3.58 6.71
CA ILE A 142 -14.24 -4.00 6.87
C ILE A 142 -13.39 -2.78 7.18
N GLY A 143 -12.55 -2.88 8.23
CA GLY A 143 -11.58 -1.87 8.57
C GLY A 143 -10.44 -1.83 7.55
N SER A 144 -9.88 -0.64 7.30
CA SER A 144 -8.73 -0.48 6.41
C SER A 144 -7.71 0.50 6.95
N LEU A 145 -6.43 0.27 6.61
CA LEU A 145 -5.34 1.22 6.82
C LEU A 145 -4.53 1.37 5.54
N TRP A 146 -4.56 2.57 4.96
CA TRP A 146 -3.62 2.96 3.90
C TRP A 146 -2.26 3.25 4.53
N ILE A 147 -1.22 2.55 4.09
CA ILE A 147 0.13 2.55 4.67
C ILE A 147 1.10 3.20 3.67
N CYS A 148 1.69 4.33 4.09
CA CYS A 148 2.76 5.01 3.37
C CYS A 148 4.16 4.67 3.91
N ASP A 149 4.27 4.17 5.15
CA ASP A 149 5.54 3.79 5.79
C ASP A 149 6.28 2.65 5.06
N SER A 150 5.63 2.04 4.05
CA SER A 150 6.23 1.09 3.12
C SER A 150 7.51 1.59 2.44
N PHE A 151 7.72 2.90 2.37
CA PHE A 151 8.96 3.47 1.83
C PHE A 151 10.20 3.12 2.64
N PHE A 152 10.09 2.81 3.93
CA PHE A 152 11.21 2.30 4.73
C PHE A 152 11.65 0.88 4.35
N ALA A 153 10.82 0.14 3.65
CA ALA A 153 11.09 -1.22 3.21
C ALA A 153 10.86 -1.39 1.69
N GLN A 154 11.11 -0.34 0.92
CA GLN A 154 10.79 -0.28 -0.52
C GLN A 154 11.35 -1.46 -1.31
N ALA A 155 12.64 -1.78 -1.13
CA ALA A 155 13.30 -2.84 -1.88
C ALA A 155 12.80 -4.24 -1.48
N GLU A 156 12.66 -4.46 -0.18
CA GLU A 156 12.23 -5.73 0.40
C GLU A 156 10.77 -6.06 0.04
N LEU A 157 9.88 -5.08 0.16
CA LEU A 157 8.47 -5.23 -0.19
C LEU A 157 8.23 -5.36 -1.70
N ARG A 158 9.03 -4.64 -2.50
CA ARG A 158 9.00 -4.77 -3.95
C ARG A 158 9.33 -6.20 -4.41
N ALA A 159 10.29 -6.85 -3.77
CA ALA A 159 10.62 -8.25 -4.05
C ALA A 159 9.44 -9.19 -3.79
N GLU A 160 8.66 -8.98 -2.72
CA GLU A 160 7.44 -9.75 -2.44
C GLU A 160 6.31 -9.49 -3.44
N ALA A 161 6.33 -8.34 -4.13
CA ALA A 161 5.39 -8.00 -5.20
C ALA A 161 5.81 -8.51 -6.59
N GLY A 162 6.89 -9.27 -6.71
CA GLY A 162 7.40 -9.81 -7.97
C GLY A 162 8.58 -9.04 -8.58
N GLY A 163 8.99 -7.90 -8.00
CA GLY A 163 10.23 -7.19 -8.35
C GLY A 163 10.18 -6.26 -9.57
N ASP A 164 9.23 -6.44 -10.48
CA ASP A 164 9.19 -5.75 -11.79
C ASP A 164 8.49 -4.38 -11.76
N SER A 165 7.88 -4.02 -10.64
CA SER A 165 7.09 -2.79 -10.49
C SER A 165 7.52 -2.03 -9.23
N GLU A 166 7.44 -0.70 -9.26
CA GLU A 166 7.71 0.11 -8.08
C GLU A 166 6.52 0.12 -7.11
N LEU A 167 6.81 0.02 -5.82
CA LEU A 167 5.81 0.04 -4.76
C LEU A 167 5.37 1.48 -4.47
N TYR A 168 4.07 1.71 -4.35
CA TYR A 168 3.49 3.00 -3.93
C TYR A 168 2.99 3.00 -2.50
N ALA A 169 2.34 1.93 -2.09
CA ALA A 169 1.72 1.83 -0.78
C ALA A 169 1.36 0.39 -0.43
N LEU A 170 0.95 0.18 0.82
CA LEU A 170 0.25 -1.01 1.24
C LEU A 170 -1.16 -0.63 1.72
N LEU A 171 -2.09 -1.58 1.65
CA LEU A 171 -3.40 -1.49 2.27
C LEU A 171 -3.61 -2.70 3.17
N ALA A 172 -3.75 -2.47 4.48
CA ALA A 172 -4.13 -3.50 5.45
C ALA A 172 -5.64 -3.55 5.61
N LEU A 173 -6.20 -4.77 5.67
CA LEU A 173 -7.63 -5.08 5.77
C LEU A 173 -7.90 -6.08 6.90
#